data_bf463a837d482155d56689ceb7c1fed3
#
_entry.id   bf463a837d482155d56689ceb7c1fed3
#
_cell.length_a   1.000
_cell.length_b   1.000
_cell.length_c   1.000
_cell.angle_alpha   90.00
_cell.angle_beta   90.00
_cell.angle_gamma   90.00
#
_symmetry.space_group_name_H-M   'P 1'
#
loop_
_entity.id
_entity.type
_entity.pdbx_description
1 polymer ?
#
loop_
_entity_poly.entity_id
_entity_poly.type
_entity_poly.pdbx_seq_one_letter_code
_entity_poly.pdbx_strand_id
1 'polypeptide(L)'
;MTKILVLISAVIYFTACTVKTTEKLTDVRHPYGVFIGAEKEKLLSLTNYDVLVIDAELLTAENIDVIHQNGNNEIYSYLNIGSVEDFRSYYEEFLPFTIGEYEDWDNEKWIDVSSEKWQTHIVEAADELVDKGVSGLFVDNTDVYYVFHEQKIYNALLDIFNAFTEKGIKVIVNGGDVFISEVINNCSIPTCINAVNQETVFTSINFDDKSFGENNWENREYFIEYLNVCKQNGMDVLLIEYGANDKLREKIMDYCNENDYVCYFADSLALD
;
A
#
# COMPACT_ATOMS: atom_id res chain seq x y z
N MET A 1 12.72 3.01 95.52
CA MET A 1 11.73 2.46 94.53
C MET A 1 11.84 3.32 93.32
N THR A 2 12.63 2.89 92.38
CA THR A 2 12.97 3.68 91.11
C THR A 2 12.11 3.11 89.99
N LYS A 3 11.24 3.94 89.44
CA LYS A 3 10.42 3.59 88.28
C LYS A 3 11.22 3.80 86.97
N ILE A 4 11.44 2.74 86.28
CA ILE A 4 12.04 2.77 84.96
C ILE A 4 10.93 3.06 83.92
N LEU A 5 11.07 4.13 83.11
CA LEU A 5 10.19 4.51 82.07
C LEU A 5 10.79 3.91 80.72
N VAL A 6 10.09 2.96 80.15
CA VAL A 6 10.49 2.40 78.85
C VAL A 6 9.82 3.22 77.73
N LEU A 7 10.60 3.95 76.96
CA LEU A 7 10.13 4.62 75.74
C LEU A 7 10.14 3.60 74.55
N ILE A 8 8.96 3.30 74.04
CA ILE A 8 8.82 2.53 72.79
C ILE A 8 8.78 3.50 71.59
N SER A 9 9.85 3.54 70.81
CA SER A 9 9.91 4.29 69.58
C SER A 9 9.28 3.45 68.45
N ALA A 10 8.10 3.86 67.99
CA ALA A 10 7.48 3.29 66.79
C ALA A 10 8.15 3.89 65.52
N VAL A 11 8.87 3.07 64.81
CA VAL A 11 9.41 3.42 63.50
C VAL A 11 8.32 3.17 62.46
N ILE A 12 7.74 4.25 61.92
CA ILE A 12 6.77 4.18 60.83
C ILE A 12 7.55 4.13 59.50
N TYR A 13 7.56 2.98 58.84
CA TYR A 13 8.06 2.84 57.48
C TYR A 13 7.02 3.39 56.51
N PHE A 14 7.29 4.54 55.93
CA PHE A 14 6.58 5.00 54.73
C PHE A 14 7.10 4.24 53.52
N THR A 15 6.38 3.25 53.06
CA THR A 15 6.56 2.68 51.69
C THR A 15 6.00 3.67 50.72
N ALA A 16 6.89 4.45 50.08
CA ALA A 16 6.51 5.22 48.90
C ALA A 16 6.16 4.28 47.75
N CYS A 17 4.87 4.12 47.52
CA CYS A 17 4.36 3.47 46.31
C CYS A 17 4.59 4.43 45.15
N THR A 18 5.70 4.26 44.39
CA THR A 18 5.90 4.92 43.12
C THR A 18 4.89 4.35 42.14
N VAL A 19 3.78 5.07 41.97
CA VAL A 19 2.88 4.85 40.83
C VAL A 19 3.69 5.23 39.57
N LYS A 20 4.19 4.23 38.85
CA LYS A 20 4.61 4.44 37.48
C LYS A 20 3.36 4.83 36.69
N THR A 21 3.19 6.10 36.43
CA THR A 21 2.34 6.58 35.36
C THR A 21 2.91 5.99 34.08
N THR A 22 2.35 4.89 33.61
CA THR A 22 2.44 4.53 32.20
C THR A 22 1.79 5.69 31.46
N GLU A 23 2.61 6.54 30.84
CA GLU A 23 2.11 7.41 29.79
C GLU A 23 1.37 6.51 28.83
N LYS A 24 0.06 6.71 28.74
CA LYS A 24 -0.74 6.16 27.66
C LYS A 24 -0.16 6.81 26.42
N LEU A 25 0.70 6.08 25.67
CA LEU A 25 0.97 6.44 24.29
C LEU A 25 -0.41 6.69 23.69
N THR A 26 -0.68 7.92 23.31
CA THR A 26 -1.87 8.25 22.52
C THR A 26 -1.81 7.36 21.30
N ASP A 27 -2.80 6.50 21.17
CA ASP A 27 -2.97 5.58 20.05
C ASP A 27 -3.22 6.44 18.80
N VAL A 28 -2.14 6.96 18.23
CA VAL A 28 -2.20 7.78 17.01
C VAL A 28 -2.55 6.82 15.89
N ARG A 29 -3.69 7.05 15.29
CA ARG A 29 -4.15 6.26 14.16
C ARG A 29 -3.62 6.85 12.87
N HIS A 30 -3.14 5.99 11.98
CA HIS A 30 -2.62 6.35 10.68
C HIS A 30 -3.67 5.97 9.61
N PRO A 31 -4.17 6.92 8.82
CA PRO A 31 -5.20 6.60 7.83
C PRO A 31 -4.69 5.67 6.72
N TYR A 32 -3.41 5.80 6.34
CA TYR A 32 -2.80 5.04 5.25
C TYR A 32 -1.31 4.85 5.46
N GLY A 33 -0.77 3.71 5.01
CA GLY A 33 0.66 3.44 5.00
C GLY A 33 1.02 2.38 3.98
N VAL A 34 2.19 2.53 3.33
CA VAL A 34 2.69 1.62 2.30
C VAL A 34 4.11 1.19 2.65
N PHE A 35 4.32 -0.11 2.82
CA PHE A 35 5.58 -0.72 3.29
C PHE A 35 5.89 -1.99 2.50
N ILE A 36 5.92 -1.88 1.17
CA ILE A 36 6.13 -3.03 0.28
C ILE A 36 7.58 -3.51 0.23
N GLY A 37 8.54 -2.63 0.55
CA GLY A 37 9.95 -2.98 0.63
C GLY A 37 10.45 -3.29 2.04
N ALA A 38 9.55 -3.27 3.04
CA ALA A 38 9.95 -3.42 4.42
C ALA A 38 10.24 -4.88 4.80
N GLU A 39 11.29 -5.07 5.58
CA GLU A 39 11.64 -6.37 6.16
C GLU A 39 10.56 -6.86 7.14
N LYS A 40 10.43 -8.19 7.27
CA LYS A 40 9.42 -8.86 8.09
C LYS A 40 9.33 -8.31 9.52
N GLU A 41 10.47 -8.06 10.18
CA GLU A 41 10.52 -7.54 11.54
C GLU A 41 9.87 -6.16 11.66
N LYS A 42 10.06 -5.31 10.65
CA LYS A 42 9.41 -4.00 10.55
C LYS A 42 7.91 -4.18 10.37
N LEU A 43 7.48 -5.03 9.42
CA LEU A 43 6.06 -5.30 9.16
C LEU A 43 5.33 -5.78 10.42
N LEU A 44 5.93 -6.69 11.19
CA LEU A 44 5.35 -7.18 12.45
C LEU A 44 5.30 -6.13 13.57
N SER A 45 5.96 -4.98 13.41
CA SER A 45 5.95 -3.87 14.38
C SER A 45 4.98 -2.74 14.03
N LEU A 46 4.39 -2.75 12.84
CA LEU A 46 3.46 -1.71 12.39
C LEU A 46 2.17 -1.73 13.20
N THR A 47 1.68 -0.56 13.59
CA THR A 47 0.52 -0.43 14.48
C THR A 47 -0.45 0.64 14.02
N ASN A 48 -1.76 0.41 14.21
CA ASN A 48 -2.81 1.43 14.13
C ASN A 48 -3.01 2.09 12.76
N TYR A 49 -2.86 1.34 11.67
CA TYR A 49 -3.23 1.79 10.33
C TYR A 49 -4.69 1.44 10.01
N ASP A 50 -5.40 2.38 9.35
CA ASP A 50 -6.71 2.09 8.79
C ASP A 50 -6.58 1.27 7.51
N VAL A 51 -5.71 1.68 6.61
CA VAL A 51 -5.32 0.95 5.40
C VAL A 51 -3.80 0.78 5.41
N LEU A 52 -3.34 -0.46 5.39
CA LEU A 52 -1.93 -0.84 5.40
C LEU A 52 -1.61 -1.67 4.16
N VAL A 53 -0.68 -1.23 3.35
CA VAL A 53 -0.17 -1.98 2.19
C VAL A 53 1.20 -2.55 2.52
N ILE A 54 1.37 -3.85 2.30
CA ILE A 54 2.60 -4.60 2.54
C ILE A 54 2.84 -5.60 1.39
N ASP A 55 4.04 -6.13 1.24
CA ASP A 55 4.25 -7.35 0.47
C ASP A 55 4.13 -8.57 1.40
N ALA A 56 3.04 -9.32 1.24
CA ALA A 56 2.74 -10.49 2.06
C ALA A 56 3.19 -11.82 1.42
N GLU A 57 3.89 -11.80 0.28
CA GLU A 57 4.28 -13.04 -0.42
C GLU A 57 5.04 -13.99 0.50
N LEU A 58 6.03 -13.48 1.23
CA LEU A 58 6.88 -14.27 2.13
C LEU A 58 6.37 -14.37 3.57
N LEU A 59 5.21 -13.79 3.87
CA LEU A 59 4.59 -13.85 5.19
C LEU A 59 3.69 -15.09 5.32
N THR A 60 3.52 -15.55 6.57
CA THR A 60 2.56 -16.61 6.90
C THR A 60 1.24 -16.03 7.40
N ALA A 61 0.18 -16.84 7.45
CA ALA A 61 -1.10 -16.43 8.03
C ALA A 61 -0.95 -15.94 9.49
N GLU A 62 -0.11 -16.60 10.30
CA GLU A 62 0.16 -16.16 11.67
C GLU A 62 0.84 -14.78 11.71
N ASN A 63 1.66 -14.43 10.72
CA ASN A 63 2.25 -13.10 10.63
C ASN A 63 1.17 -12.04 10.33
N ILE A 64 0.26 -12.32 9.40
CA ILE A 64 -0.86 -11.43 9.09
C ILE A 64 -1.78 -11.26 10.31
N ASP A 65 -2.06 -12.34 11.03
CA ASP A 65 -2.82 -12.27 12.29
C ASP A 65 -2.15 -11.34 13.33
N VAL A 66 -0.82 -11.42 13.48
CA VAL A 66 -0.06 -10.53 14.38
C VAL A 66 -0.19 -9.06 13.92
N ILE A 67 -0.07 -8.80 12.62
CA ILE A 67 -0.21 -7.44 12.09
C ILE A 67 -1.63 -6.89 12.34
N HIS A 68 -2.68 -7.70 12.17
CA HIS A 68 -4.05 -7.32 12.53
C HIS A 68 -4.21 -7.05 14.03
N GLN A 69 -3.64 -7.90 14.91
CA GLN A 69 -3.70 -7.73 16.36
C GLN A 69 -3.01 -6.45 16.85
N ASN A 70 -2.09 -5.92 16.07
CA ASN A 70 -1.45 -4.63 16.33
C ASN A 70 -2.35 -3.43 16.02
N GLY A 71 -3.63 -3.65 15.73
CA GLY A 71 -4.62 -2.59 15.49
C GLY A 71 -4.68 -2.11 14.05
N ASN A 72 -4.07 -2.81 13.11
CA ASN A 72 -4.20 -2.51 11.68
C ASN A 72 -5.54 -3.07 11.18
N ASN A 73 -6.37 -2.22 10.55
CA ASN A 73 -7.74 -2.59 10.19
C ASN A 73 -7.78 -3.39 8.89
N GLU A 74 -7.44 -2.75 7.77
CA GLU A 74 -7.41 -3.38 6.46
C GLU A 74 -5.96 -3.54 6.00
N ILE A 75 -5.56 -4.77 5.71
CA ILE A 75 -4.22 -5.11 5.20
C ILE A 75 -4.38 -5.52 3.75
N TYR A 76 -3.75 -4.77 2.85
CA TYR A 76 -3.68 -5.09 1.43
C TYR A 76 -2.30 -5.64 1.10
N SER A 77 -2.25 -6.72 0.32
CA SER A 77 -0.98 -7.22 -0.18
C SER A 77 -0.67 -6.68 -1.56
N TYR A 78 0.55 -6.22 -1.74
CA TYR A 78 1.11 -5.95 -3.06
C TYR A 78 1.02 -7.18 -3.96
N LEU A 79 0.64 -6.96 -5.20
CA LEU A 79 0.64 -7.96 -6.27
C LEU A 79 0.92 -7.28 -7.61
N ASN A 80 2.06 -7.58 -8.20
CA ASN A 80 2.42 -7.09 -9.52
C ASN A 80 1.78 -7.97 -10.61
N ILE A 81 0.95 -7.38 -11.48
CA ILE A 81 0.25 -8.14 -12.52
C ILE A 81 0.74 -7.84 -13.95
N GLY A 82 1.48 -6.74 -14.15
CA GLY A 82 1.90 -6.28 -15.47
C GLY A 82 3.37 -6.46 -15.79
N SER A 83 4.19 -6.75 -14.79
CA SER A 83 5.61 -7.04 -14.95
C SER A 83 6.05 -8.23 -14.11
N VAL A 84 7.25 -8.73 -14.34
CA VAL A 84 7.89 -9.77 -13.52
C VAL A 84 9.21 -9.25 -12.98
N GLU A 85 9.36 -9.34 -11.65
CA GLU A 85 10.49 -8.85 -10.86
C GLU A 85 11.53 -9.97 -10.70
N ASP A 86 12.83 -9.68 -10.91
CA ASP A 86 13.90 -10.68 -10.96
C ASP A 86 14.17 -11.40 -9.62
N PHE A 87 13.75 -10.82 -8.52
CA PHE A 87 13.87 -11.42 -7.19
C PHE A 87 12.74 -12.39 -6.83
N ARG A 88 11.69 -12.47 -7.65
CA ARG A 88 10.57 -13.41 -7.44
C ARG A 88 10.99 -14.84 -7.77
N SER A 89 10.55 -15.79 -6.96
CA SER A 89 10.90 -17.20 -7.13
C SER A 89 10.47 -17.80 -8.49
N TYR A 90 9.47 -17.20 -9.12
CA TYR A 90 8.90 -17.61 -10.40
C TYR A 90 9.48 -16.86 -11.62
N TYR A 91 10.43 -15.94 -11.43
CA TYR A 91 10.98 -15.10 -12.51
C TYR A 91 11.44 -15.92 -13.73
N GLU A 92 12.30 -16.92 -13.51
CA GLU A 92 12.84 -17.75 -14.59
C GLU A 92 11.75 -18.50 -15.37
N GLU A 93 10.65 -18.86 -14.71
CA GLU A 93 9.52 -19.55 -15.31
C GLU A 93 8.76 -18.65 -16.27
N PHE A 94 8.64 -17.35 -15.95
CA PHE A 94 7.89 -16.39 -16.74
C PHE A 94 8.75 -15.52 -17.65
N LEU A 95 10.07 -15.60 -17.57
CA LEU A 95 10.97 -14.89 -18.48
C LEU A 95 10.66 -15.09 -19.98
N PRO A 96 10.25 -16.29 -20.45
CA PRO A 96 9.86 -16.49 -21.87
C PRO A 96 8.59 -15.73 -22.29
N PHE A 97 7.82 -15.18 -21.37
CA PHE A 97 6.58 -14.44 -21.62
C PHE A 97 6.76 -12.93 -21.50
N THR A 98 8.00 -12.45 -21.29
CA THR A 98 8.27 -11.02 -21.24
C THR A 98 8.19 -10.40 -22.63
N ILE A 99 7.72 -9.14 -22.69
CA ILE A 99 7.47 -8.39 -23.92
C ILE A 99 8.25 -7.08 -24.02
N GLY A 100 8.94 -6.69 -22.97
CA GLY A 100 9.77 -5.48 -22.94
C GLY A 100 10.55 -5.33 -21.64
N GLU A 101 11.59 -4.48 -21.69
CA GLU A 101 12.31 -4.05 -20.50
C GLU A 101 11.48 -2.95 -19.80
N TYR A 102 11.58 -2.88 -18.46
CA TYR A 102 10.98 -1.80 -17.69
C TYR A 102 11.99 -0.63 -17.62
N GLU A 103 11.58 0.59 -17.97
CA GLU A 103 12.52 1.70 -18.19
C GLU A 103 13.17 2.19 -16.88
N ASP A 104 12.41 2.28 -15.79
CA ASP A 104 12.85 2.89 -14.52
C ASP A 104 13.32 1.87 -13.46
N TRP A 105 13.08 0.57 -13.70
CA TRP A 105 13.42 -0.51 -12.78
C TRP A 105 14.18 -1.63 -13.50
N ASP A 106 15.51 -1.59 -13.42
CA ASP A 106 16.42 -2.55 -14.10
C ASP A 106 16.15 -4.02 -13.78
N ASN A 107 15.48 -4.29 -12.65
CA ASN A 107 15.17 -5.63 -12.15
C ASN A 107 13.77 -6.11 -12.55
N GLU A 108 13.07 -5.39 -13.43
CA GLU A 108 11.74 -5.74 -13.88
C GLU A 108 11.64 -5.86 -15.41
N LYS A 109 10.68 -6.65 -15.85
CA LYS A 109 10.35 -6.77 -17.28
C LYS A 109 8.85 -6.81 -17.46
N TRP A 110 8.34 -6.04 -18.44
CA TRP A 110 6.95 -6.12 -18.85
C TRP A 110 6.59 -7.53 -19.32
N ILE A 111 5.42 -8.03 -18.90
CA ILE A 111 4.97 -9.37 -19.24
C ILE A 111 3.74 -9.34 -20.16
N ASP A 112 3.60 -10.34 -21.04
CA ASP A 112 2.37 -10.53 -21.83
C ASP A 112 1.25 -11.06 -20.91
N VAL A 113 0.48 -10.14 -20.36
CA VAL A 113 -0.66 -10.46 -19.48
C VAL A 113 -1.75 -11.26 -20.17
N SER A 114 -1.71 -11.39 -21.53
CA SER A 114 -2.63 -12.24 -22.28
C SER A 114 -2.25 -13.72 -22.26
N SER A 115 -1.09 -14.07 -21.70
CA SER A 115 -0.70 -15.47 -21.49
C SER A 115 -1.62 -16.13 -20.45
N GLU A 116 -2.32 -17.20 -20.84
CA GLU A 116 -3.15 -18.00 -19.92
C GLU A 116 -2.35 -18.50 -18.71
N LYS A 117 -1.07 -18.83 -18.93
CA LYS A 117 -0.18 -19.29 -17.85
C LYS A 117 0.06 -18.18 -16.82
N TRP A 118 0.28 -16.95 -17.28
CA TRP A 118 0.46 -15.81 -16.39
C TRP A 118 -0.83 -15.48 -15.64
N GLN A 119 -1.97 -15.42 -16.33
CA GLN A 119 -3.26 -15.16 -15.69
C GLN A 119 -3.58 -16.22 -14.61
N THR A 120 -3.34 -17.50 -14.90
CA THR A 120 -3.52 -18.57 -13.93
C THR A 120 -2.64 -18.34 -12.69
N HIS A 121 -1.35 -18.05 -12.90
CA HIS A 121 -0.41 -17.77 -11.81
C HIS A 121 -0.87 -16.58 -10.95
N ILE A 122 -1.27 -15.47 -11.56
CA ILE A 122 -1.74 -14.28 -10.83
C ILE A 122 -2.99 -14.57 -10.00
N VAL A 123 -3.94 -15.32 -10.55
CA VAL A 123 -5.16 -15.69 -9.82
C VAL A 123 -4.85 -16.64 -8.66
N GLU A 124 -3.95 -17.60 -8.86
CA GLU A 124 -3.48 -18.50 -7.79
C GLU A 124 -2.73 -17.74 -6.69
N ALA A 125 -1.83 -16.82 -7.07
CA ALA A 125 -1.13 -15.94 -6.12
C ALA A 125 -2.10 -15.07 -5.31
N ALA A 126 -3.12 -14.52 -5.95
CA ALA A 126 -4.17 -13.76 -5.28
C ALA A 126 -4.92 -14.62 -4.23
N ASP A 127 -5.28 -15.86 -4.57
CA ASP A 127 -5.93 -16.79 -3.64
C ASP A 127 -5.01 -17.08 -2.43
N GLU A 128 -3.73 -17.38 -2.68
CA GLU A 128 -2.76 -17.63 -1.62
C GLU A 128 -2.61 -16.46 -0.65
N LEU A 129 -2.60 -15.22 -1.17
CA LEU A 129 -2.52 -14.02 -0.35
C LEU A 129 -3.77 -13.84 0.52
N VAL A 130 -4.96 -14.00 -0.08
CA VAL A 130 -6.24 -13.91 0.64
C VAL A 130 -6.37 -15.01 1.70
N ASP A 131 -5.93 -16.22 1.39
CA ASP A 131 -5.92 -17.34 2.35
C ASP A 131 -5.00 -17.09 3.55
N LYS A 132 -3.99 -16.23 3.42
CA LYS A 132 -3.16 -15.76 4.55
C LYS A 132 -3.89 -14.76 5.45
N GLY A 133 -5.04 -14.23 5.04
CA GLY A 133 -5.87 -13.33 5.84
C GLY A 133 -5.73 -11.85 5.49
N VAL A 134 -5.16 -11.47 4.35
CA VAL A 134 -5.18 -10.07 3.90
C VAL A 134 -6.59 -9.66 3.50
N SER A 135 -6.91 -8.39 3.65
CA SER A 135 -8.23 -7.81 3.36
C SER A 135 -8.49 -7.63 1.86
N GLY A 136 -7.42 -7.56 1.06
CA GLY A 136 -7.47 -7.34 -0.38
C GLY A 136 -6.08 -7.21 -0.99
N LEU A 137 -6.03 -6.78 -2.24
CA LEU A 137 -4.81 -6.68 -3.02
C LEU A 137 -4.53 -5.22 -3.41
N PHE A 138 -3.27 -4.85 -3.36
CA PHE A 138 -2.72 -3.63 -3.94
C PHE A 138 -2.06 -4.03 -5.26
N VAL A 139 -2.79 -3.82 -6.35
CA VAL A 139 -2.43 -4.32 -7.69
C VAL A 139 -1.63 -3.29 -8.44
N ASP A 140 -0.45 -3.68 -8.89
CA ASP A 140 0.51 -2.81 -9.56
C ASP A 140 0.71 -3.18 -11.03
N ASN A 141 1.23 -2.21 -11.79
CA ASN A 141 1.66 -2.36 -13.19
C ASN A 141 0.54 -2.68 -14.20
N THR A 142 -0.70 -2.22 -13.95
CA THR A 142 -1.71 -2.15 -15.02
C THR A 142 -1.27 -1.20 -16.15
N ASP A 143 -0.20 -0.42 -15.91
CA ASP A 143 0.49 0.44 -16.88
C ASP A 143 1.09 -0.32 -18.08
N VAL A 144 1.18 -1.64 -17.99
CA VAL A 144 1.46 -2.49 -19.16
C VAL A 144 0.52 -2.17 -20.33
N TYR A 145 -0.73 -1.74 -20.05
CA TYR A 145 -1.67 -1.28 -21.07
C TYR A 145 -1.31 0.10 -21.63
N TYR A 146 -0.75 1.00 -20.84
CA TYR A 146 -0.22 2.27 -21.34
C TYR A 146 0.95 2.05 -22.29
N VAL A 147 1.89 1.16 -21.94
CA VAL A 147 3.10 0.88 -22.70
C VAL A 147 2.79 0.10 -24.00
N PHE A 148 1.96 -0.94 -23.92
CA PHE A 148 1.60 -1.80 -25.04
C PHE A 148 0.11 -1.67 -25.35
N HIS A 149 -0.33 -0.55 -25.83
CA HIS A 149 -1.74 -0.16 -26.01
C HIS A 149 -2.49 -1.08 -27.02
N GLU A 150 -2.56 -2.37 -26.70
CA GLU A 150 -3.18 -3.42 -27.50
C GLU A 150 -4.47 -3.93 -26.86
N GLN A 151 -5.50 -4.19 -27.67
CA GLN A 151 -6.78 -4.72 -27.20
C GLN A 151 -6.64 -6.04 -26.44
N LYS A 152 -5.65 -6.90 -26.79
CA LYS A 152 -5.42 -8.14 -26.09
C LYS A 152 -4.97 -7.91 -24.63
N ILE A 153 -4.12 -6.88 -24.41
CA ILE A 153 -3.66 -6.51 -23.06
C ILE A 153 -4.82 -5.98 -22.23
N TYR A 154 -5.63 -5.08 -22.80
CA TYR A 154 -6.82 -4.56 -22.14
C TYR A 154 -7.78 -5.68 -21.72
N ASN A 155 -8.11 -6.59 -22.65
CA ASN A 155 -9.00 -7.69 -22.37
C ASN A 155 -8.43 -8.62 -21.27
N ALA A 156 -7.14 -8.90 -21.33
CA ALA A 156 -6.47 -9.75 -20.36
C ALA A 156 -6.47 -9.17 -18.95
N LEU A 157 -6.24 -7.87 -18.81
CA LEU A 157 -6.38 -7.18 -17.52
C LEU A 157 -7.83 -7.28 -17.01
N LEU A 158 -8.83 -7.06 -17.88
CA LEU A 158 -10.22 -7.25 -17.51
C LEU A 158 -10.52 -8.68 -17.04
N ASP A 159 -9.97 -9.71 -17.71
CA ASP A 159 -10.16 -11.11 -17.33
C ASP A 159 -9.58 -11.39 -15.93
N ILE A 160 -8.39 -10.84 -15.61
CA ILE A 160 -7.78 -10.93 -14.26
C ILE A 160 -8.69 -10.27 -13.22
N PHE A 161 -9.13 -9.03 -13.44
CA PHE A 161 -9.99 -8.32 -12.49
C PHE A 161 -11.39 -8.96 -12.36
N ASN A 162 -11.92 -9.55 -13.43
CA ASN A 162 -13.16 -10.32 -13.36
C ASN A 162 -13.00 -11.58 -12.50
N ALA A 163 -11.87 -12.29 -12.62
CA ALA A 163 -11.56 -13.41 -11.74
C ALA A 163 -11.47 -12.99 -10.26
N PHE A 164 -10.87 -11.83 -9.96
CA PHE A 164 -10.86 -11.26 -8.60
C PHE A 164 -12.27 -10.90 -8.13
N THR A 165 -13.09 -10.34 -9.02
CA THR A 165 -14.51 -10.04 -8.73
C THR A 165 -15.29 -11.31 -8.37
N GLU A 166 -15.16 -12.38 -9.15
CA GLU A 166 -15.84 -13.66 -8.89
C GLU A 166 -15.44 -14.29 -7.55
N LYS A 167 -14.23 -14.02 -7.09
CA LYS A 167 -13.70 -14.46 -5.78
C LYS A 167 -14.04 -13.50 -4.63
N GLY A 168 -14.62 -12.34 -4.92
CA GLY A 168 -14.96 -11.32 -3.92
C GLY A 168 -13.74 -10.61 -3.32
N ILE A 169 -12.61 -10.60 -4.03
CA ILE A 169 -11.36 -9.97 -3.60
C ILE A 169 -11.48 -8.45 -3.81
N LYS A 170 -11.17 -7.66 -2.79
CA LYS A 170 -11.07 -6.19 -2.89
C LYS A 170 -9.74 -5.78 -3.53
N VAL A 171 -9.75 -4.74 -4.35
CA VAL A 171 -8.55 -4.26 -5.04
C VAL A 171 -8.39 -2.75 -4.90
N ILE A 172 -7.19 -2.31 -4.57
CA ILE A 172 -6.65 -0.98 -4.80
C ILE A 172 -5.74 -1.09 -6.03
N VAL A 173 -5.99 -0.31 -7.08
CA VAL A 173 -5.10 -0.29 -8.26
C VAL A 173 -4.07 0.83 -8.08
N ASN A 174 -2.79 0.50 -8.18
CA ASN A 174 -1.70 1.47 -8.16
C ASN A 174 -1.37 1.93 -9.58
N GLY A 175 -1.35 3.25 -9.82
CA GLY A 175 -1.17 3.80 -11.16
C GLY A 175 -2.30 3.39 -12.12
N GLY A 176 -1.93 3.07 -13.36
CA GLY A 176 -2.85 2.49 -14.35
C GLY A 176 -3.95 3.43 -14.84
N ASP A 177 -3.71 4.72 -14.79
CA ASP A 177 -4.67 5.77 -15.14
C ASP A 177 -5.29 5.57 -16.53
N VAL A 178 -4.51 5.09 -17.51
CA VAL A 178 -4.99 4.81 -18.87
C VAL A 178 -5.95 3.63 -18.88
N PHE A 179 -5.62 2.54 -18.18
CA PHE A 179 -6.50 1.38 -18.08
C PHE A 179 -7.80 1.71 -17.33
N ILE A 180 -7.67 2.35 -16.17
CA ILE A 180 -8.83 2.74 -15.35
C ILE A 180 -9.75 3.73 -16.11
N SER A 181 -9.17 4.72 -16.81
CA SER A 181 -9.95 5.63 -17.64
C SER A 181 -10.73 4.91 -18.75
N GLU A 182 -10.10 3.90 -19.38
CA GLU A 182 -10.74 3.11 -20.42
C GLU A 182 -11.91 2.27 -19.87
N VAL A 183 -11.75 1.61 -18.71
CA VAL A 183 -12.86 0.85 -18.10
C VAL A 183 -14.00 1.74 -17.63
N ILE A 184 -13.71 2.95 -17.16
CA ILE A 184 -14.72 3.96 -16.83
C ILE A 184 -15.50 4.38 -18.09
N ASN A 185 -14.78 4.75 -19.16
CA ASN A 185 -15.37 5.20 -20.42
C ASN A 185 -16.25 4.11 -21.07
N ASN A 186 -15.85 2.86 -20.94
CA ASN A 186 -16.59 1.71 -21.46
C ASN A 186 -17.72 1.24 -20.52
N CYS A 187 -17.93 1.90 -19.38
CA CYS A 187 -18.87 1.48 -18.34
C CYS A 187 -18.69 0.00 -17.91
N SER A 188 -17.43 -0.43 -17.83
CA SER A 188 -17.03 -1.83 -17.58
C SER A 188 -16.15 -1.99 -16.34
N ILE A 189 -16.30 -1.13 -15.33
CA ILE A 189 -15.50 -1.16 -14.11
C ILE A 189 -15.74 -2.49 -13.37
N PRO A 190 -14.70 -3.33 -13.19
CA PRO A 190 -14.82 -4.53 -12.37
C PRO A 190 -15.17 -4.19 -10.91
N THR A 191 -16.13 -4.87 -10.33
CA THR A 191 -16.65 -4.53 -9.00
C THR A 191 -15.67 -4.81 -7.86
N CYS A 192 -14.57 -5.50 -8.13
CA CYS A 192 -13.47 -5.67 -7.18
C CYS A 192 -12.65 -4.41 -7.00
N ILE A 193 -12.63 -3.48 -7.97
CA ILE A 193 -11.86 -2.24 -7.89
C ILE A 193 -12.58 -1.26 -6.96
N ASN A 194 -12.14 -1.19 -5.72
CA ASN A 194 -12.72 -0.34 -4.69
C ASN A 194 -12.03 1.02 -4.56
N ALA A 195 -10.75 1.07 -4.95
CA ALA A 195 -9.92 2.26 -4.82
C ALA A 195 -8.85 2.32 -5.90
N VAL A 196 -8.34 3.53 -6.11
CA VAL A 196 -7.11 3.79 -6.87
C VAL A 196 -6.09 4.45 -5.96
N ASN A 197 -4.82 4.07 -6.13
CA ASN A 197 -3.69 4.79 -5.57
C ASN A 197 -2.93 5.47 -6.71
N GLN A 198 -2.55 6.72 -6.52
CA GLN A 198 -1.72 7.44 -7.47
C GLN A 198 -0.47 7.97 -6.79
N GLU A 199 0.67 7.67 -7.38
CA GLU A 199 1.95 8.18 -6.92
C GLU A 199 2.28 9.52 -7.57
N THR A 200 3.00 10.38 -6.84
CA THR A 200 3.61 11.61 -7.38
C THR A 200 2.62 12.59 -8.05
N VAL A 201 1.44 12.79 -7.47
CA VAL A 201 0.50 13.80 -7.98
C VAL A 201 1.07 15.21 -7.77
N PHE A 202 1.57 15.49 -6.57
CA PHE A 202 2.12 16.78 -6.17
C PHE A 202 3.64 16.80 -6.16
N THR A 203 4.27 15.66 -5.91
CA THR A 203 5.72 15.49 -5.95
C THR A 203 6.18 14.90 -7.28
N SER A 204 7.47 14.83 -7.51
CA SER A 204 8.08 14.19 -8.66
C SER A 204 9.31 13.40 -8.24
N ILE A 205 9.61 12.36 -9.00
CA ILE A 205 10.81 11.53 -8.85
C ILE A 205 11.71 11.78 -10.05
N ASN A 206 13.00 12.02 -9.79
CA ASN A 206 14.04 11.92 -10.78
C ASN A 206 14.74 10.58 -10.59
N PHE A 207 14.48 9.62 -11.46
CA PHE A 207 15.04 8.28 -11.37
C PHE A 207 16.55 8.23 -11.62
N ASP A 208 17.12 9.20 -12.37
CA ASP A 208 18.55 9.25 -12.68
C ASP A 208 19.42 9.44 -11.41
N ASP A 209 19.00 10.31 -10.50
CA ASP A 209 19.73 10.64 -9.28
C ASP A 209 18.95 10.33 -7.98
N LYS A 210 17.77 9.74 -8.12
CA LYS A 210 16.85 9.38 -7.03
C LYS A 210 16.47 10.57 -6.14
N SER A 211 16.39 11.76 -6.73
CA SER A 211 15.96 12.96 -6.05
C SER A 211 14.45 13.18 -6.20
N PHE A 212 13.89 13.94 -5.25
CA PHE A 212 12.48 14.29 -5.23
C PHE A 212 12.28 15.78 -5.44
N GLY A 213 11.19 16.16 -6.10
CA GLY A 213 10.82 17.54 -6.36
C GLY A 213 9.31 17.77 -6.29
N GLU A 214 8.87 18.97 -6.66
CA GLU A 214 7.45 19.25 -6.88
C GLU A 214 7.10 18.94 -8.34
N ASN A 215 5.94 18.30 -8.56
CA ASN A 215 5.46 18.01 -9.89
C ASN A 215 5.07 19.30 -10.63
N ASN A 216 5.24 19.32 -11.95
CA ASN A 216 4.81 20.44 -12.76
C ASN A 216 3.28 20.57 -12.75
N TRP A 217 2.79 21.76 -13.15
CA TRP A 217 1.36 22.04 -13.09
C TRP A 217 0.54 21.15 -14.02
N GLU A 218 1.04 20.87 -15.22
CA GLU A 218 0.31 20.11 -16.25
C GLU A 218 0.07 18.65 -15.81
N ASN A 219 1.12 17.98 -15.32
CA ASN A 219 1.00 16.61 -14.82
C ASN A 219 0.09 16.54 -13.59
N ARG A 220 0.25 17.50 -12.68
CA ARG A 220 -0.60 17.55 -11.47
C ARG A 220 -2.07 17.71 -11.82
N GLU A 221 -2.43 18.64 -12.71
CA GLU A 221 -3.82 18.84 -13.15
C GLU A 221 -4.38 17.60 -13.84
N TYR A 222 -3.58 16.94 -14.69
CA TYR A 222 -3.96 15.69 -15.32
C TYR A 222 -4.38 14.63 -14.30
N PHE A 223 -3.52 14.36 -13.30
CA PHE A 223 -3.85 13.37 -12.27
C PHE A 223 -5.01 13.81 -11.38
N ILE A 224 -5.12 15.08 -11.05
CA ILE A 224 -6.26 15.61 -10.28
C ILE A 224 -7.58 15.37 -11.04
N GLU A 225 -7.62 15.64 -12.35
CA GLU A 225 -8.80 15.39 -13.17
C GLU A 225 -9.15 13.90 -13.20
N TYR A 226 -8.15 13.04 -13.43
CA TYR A 226 -8.31 11.59 -13.39
C TYR A 226 -8.88 11.08 -12.05
N LEU A 227 -8.26 11.49 -10.95
CA LEU A 227 -8.68 11.06 -9.60
C LEU A 227 -10.10 11.54 -9.24
N ASN A 228 -10.46 12.75 -9.66
CA ASN A 228 -11.83 13.25 -9.52
C ASN A 228 -12.84 12.38 -10.27
N VAL A 229 -12.49 11.92 -11.47
CA VAL A 229 -13.34 10.99 -12.24
C VAL A 229 -13.45 9.65 -11.54
N CYS A 230 -12.36 9.10 -10.99
CA CYS A 230 -12.39 7.87 -10.18
C CYS A 230 -13.33 8.02 -8.97
N LYS A 231 -13.20 9.10 -8.20
CA LYS A 231 -14.07 9.39 -7.04
C LYS A 231 -15.54 9.50 -7.44
N GLN A 232 -15.85 10.17 -8.56
CA GLN A 232 -17.22 10.27 -9.08
C GLN A 232 -17.82 8.92 -9.49
N ASN A 233 -16.97 7.94 -9.84
CA ASN A 233 -17.37 6.58 -10.15
C ASN A 233 -17.36 5.64 -8.92
N GLY A 234 -17.23 6.19 -7.72
CA GLY A 234 -17.38 5.47 -6.46
C GLY A 234 -16.12 4.75 -5.96
N MET A 235 -14.96 5.04 -6.54
CA MET A 235 -13.68 4.54 -6.04
C MET A 235 -13.13 5.47 -4.96
N ASP A 236 -12.52 4.91 -3.93
CA ASP A 236 -11.73 5.68 -2.98
C ASP A 236 -10.38 6.08 -3.62
N VAL A 237 -9.81 7.19 -3.16
CA VAL A 237 -8.57 7.74 -3.71
C VAL A 237 -7.50 7.80 -2.63
N LEU A 238 -6.38 7.15 -2.93
CA LEU A 238 -5.20 7.12 -2.09
C LEU A 238 -4.02 7.74 -2.87
N LEU A 239 -3.10 8.39 -2.17
CA LEU A 239 -1.92 9.00 -2.75
C LEU A 239 -0.65 8.50 -2.04
N ILE A 240 0.42 8.36 -2.82
CA ILE A 240 1.78 8.23 -2.30
C ILE A 240 2.59 9.41 -2.81
N GLU A 241 3.15 10.19 -1.90
CA GLU A 241 3.94 11.37 -2.23
C GLU A 241 5.35 11.26 -1.64
N TYR A 242 6.36 11.46 -2.47
CA TYR A 242 7.75 11.22 -2.11
C TYR A 242 8.51 12.50 -1.76
N GLY A 243 9.27 12.49 -0.68
CA GLY A 243 10.21 13.54 -0.31
C GLY A 243 9.61 14.93 -0.12
N ALA A 244 8.30 15.03 0.12
CA ALA A 244 7.62 16.29 0.34
C ALA A 244 8.14 17.00 1.61
N ASN A 245 8.56 18.25 1.49
CA ASN A 245 8.90 19.09 2.65
C ASN A 245 7.64 19.50 3.44
N ASP A 246 7.82 19.98 4.67
CA ASP A 246 6.69 20.29 5.57
C ASP A 246 5.63 21.19 4.95
N LYS A 247 6.04 22.22 4.19
CA LYS A 247 5.11 23.16 3.53
C LYS A 247 4.30 22.49 2.42
N LEU A 248 4.92 21.58 1.68
CA LEU A 248 4.24 20.83 0.62
C LEU A 248 3.32 19.78 1.23
N ARG A 249 3.77 19.09 2.30
CA ARG A 249 2.94 18.14 3.07
C ARG A 249 1.66 18.82 3.59
N GLU A 250 1.75 20.02 4.17
CA GLU A 250 0.59 20.78 4.64
C GLU A 250 -0.41 21.03 3.50
N LYS A 251 0.06 21.50 2.34
CA LYS A 251 -0.81 21.75 1.17
C LYS A 251 -1.47 20.48 0.64
N ILE A 252 -0.73 19.37 0.60
CA ILE A 252 -1.24 18.07 0.13
C ILE A 252 -2.30 17.56 1.10
N MET A 253 -2.04 17.66 2.41
CA MET A 253 -3.00 17.25 3.43
C MET A 253 -4.28 18.07 3.39
N ASP A 254 -4.17 19.41 3.20
CA ASP A 254 -5.34 20.26 3.04
C ASP A 254 -6.16 19.83 1.83
N TYR A 255 -5.51 19.60 0.69
CA TYR A 255 -6.17 19.13 -0.53
C TYR A 255 -6.83 17.76 -0.33
N CYS A 256 -6.15 16.81 0.30
CA CYS A 256 -6.71 15.49 0.60
C CYS A 256 -7.93 15.58 1.51
N ASN A 257 -7.88 16.41 2.55
CA ASN A 257 -9.00 16.62 3.47
C ASN A 257 -10.22 17.26 2.77
N GLU A 258 -10.00 18.21 1.84
CA GLU A 258 -11.08 18.85 1.09
C GLU A 258 -11.77 17.91 0.09
N ASN A 259 -11.06 16.88 -0.40
CA ASN A 259 -11.54 15.97 -1.43
C ASN A 259 -11.86 14.55 -0.92
N ASP A 260 -11.74 14.31 0.39
CA ASP A 260 -11.91 12.99 1.00
C ASP A 260 -10.95 11.96 0.37
N TYR A 261 -9.67 12.34 0.27
CA TYR A 261 -8.55 11.48 -0.14
C TYR A 261 -7.67 11.18 1.07
N VAL A 262 -6.90 10.11 0.99
CA VAL A 262 -5.87 9.80 1.99
C VAL A 262 -4.49 9.80 1.34
N CYS A 263 -3.47 10.23 2.08
CA CYS A 263 -2.11 10.35 1.55
C CYS A 263 -1.11 9.70 2.50
N TYR A 264 -0.18 8.94 1.92
CA TYR A 264 1.04 8.47 2.56
C TYR A 264 2.24 9.26 2.04
N PHE A 265 3.11 9.71 2.95
CA PHE A 265 4.34 10.41 2.59
C PHE A 265 5.54 9.48 2.78
N ALA A 266 6.13 9.10 1.67
CA ALA A 266 7.33 8.27 1.65
C ALA A 266 8.60 9.15 1.61
N ASP A 267 9.61 8.73 2.36
CA ASP A 267 10.91 9.41 2.38
C ASP A 267 11.92 8.72 1.43
N SER A 268 11.58 7.54 0.92
CA SER A 268 12.40 6.77 -0.04
C SER A 268 11.53 6.00 -1.03
N LEU A 269 12.13 5.60 -2.17
CA LEU A 269 11.50 4.71 -3.16
C LEU A 269 11.37 3.26 -2.66
N ALA A 270 12.10 2.91 -1.61
CA ALA A 270 12.09 1.55 -1.07
C ALA A 270 10.76 1.22 -0.37
N LEU A 271 10.00 2.21 0.08
CA LEU A 271 8.75 2.02 0.84
C LEU A 271 8.95 1.03 2.02
N ASP A 272 10.02 1.27 2.82
CA ASP A 272 10.50 0.43 3.93
C ASP A 272 10.25 1.02 5.34
#